data_ce40565d9d623b3789e49843c132cad5
#
_entry.id   ce40565d9d623b3789e49843c132cad5
#
_cell.length_a   1.000
_cell.length_b   1.000
_cell.length_c   1.000
_cell.angle_alpha   90.00
_cell.angle_beta   90.00
_cell.angle_gamma   90.00
#
_symmetry.space_group_name_H-M   'P 1'
#
loop_
_entity.id
_entity.type
_entity.pdbx_description
1 polymer ?
#
loop_
_entity_poly.entity_id
_entity_poly.type
_entity_poly.pdbx_seq_one_letter_code
_entity_poly.pdbx_strand_id
1 'polypeptide(L)'
;YIFYSSPKKGTIVYPHRHHKGKIRGYSEEMFEDLIRNTFNNVELEISGDVNLKLSDTARSYEPDIALVANNQTNIRIDIEIDEPYSLLSRTPIHYTEDNSDAVRDAIMKSAGWIVIRFAEEQIVKQPMACISSIARLLIQIDSSLVPETCSLSEFPKPVKRWTKAEAELMAQNNYREAYLKISGPISPQNHGKEDTQPLTEEEKQARSEINRIGLLGKTENRIATQFNAENLSDRDSRIEFFPESHTYILDGIINLLPATTVISNHFPAFDGPRIAEKMVRNGNPKTVQELLDEFAYKGAKAREVGTFMHEQIENRFLGQVINERYHFLFDSKTIKADEYVSIERELSQLDSFINGRKIEPYRTEWRIFDEKYGIAGTIDLLAKSGEKYVMYDWKRSLKVVSPSSNGLYSIQGNGFASGLGKLSHLDNSSYNHYCLQQNLYRRILKSRYRIDVAQMFLVVFHRDYDRYYLIPVPKMDKEIDIILKEM
;
A
#
# COMPACT_ATOMS: atom_id res chain seq x y z
N TYR A 1 0.86 -15.57 -7.73
CA TYR A 1 0.96 -14.37 -6.89
C TYR A 1 0.54 -14.75 -5.47
N ILE A 2 1.03 -14.02 -4.49
CA ILE A 2 0.44 -14.01 -3.16
C ILE A 2 0.01 -12.59 -2.91
N PHE A 3 -1.24 -12.42 -2.57
CA PHE A 3 -1.80 -11.13 -2.16
C PHE A 3 -2.32 -11.27 -0.73
N TYR A 4 -2.02 -10.31 0.13
CA TYR A 4 -2.73 -10.19 1.39
C TYR A 4 -3.14 -8.76 1.68
N SER A 5 -4.29 -8.59 2.31
CA SER A 5 -4.81 -7.31 2.75
C SER A 5 -5.27 -7.40 4.19
N SER A 6 -4.96 -6.35 4.96
CA SER A 6 -5.30 -6.30 6.38
C SER A 6 -6.32 -5.20 6.67
N PRO A 7 -7.18 -5.41 7.68
CA PRO A 7 -8.10 -4.38 8.14
C PRO A 7 -7.33 -3.20 8.75
N LYS A 8 -7.96 -2.03 8.77
CA LYS A 8 -7.41 -0.85 9.46
C LYS A 8 -7.43 -1.10 10.98
N LYS A 9 -6.43 -0.55 11.70
CA LYS A 9 -6.40 -0.62 13.16
C LYS A 9 -7.69 -0.03 13.76
N GLY A 10 -8.33 -0.78 14.66
CA GLY A 10 -9.60 -0.40 15.29
C GLY A 10 -10.85 -0.84 14.52
N THR A 11 -10.71 -1.58 13.43
CA THR A 11 -11.85 -2.23 12.76
C THR A 11 -12.52 -3.24 13.68
N ILE A 12 -13.84 -3.20 13.74
CA ILE A 12 -14.63 -4.17 14.50
C ILE A 12 -14.63 -5.50 13.74
N VAL A 13 -14.31 -6.58 14.44
CA VAL A 13 -14.35 -7.92 13.84
C VAL A 13 -15.78 -8.44 13.91
N TYR A 14 -16.35 -8.74 12.74
CA TYR A 14 -17.69 -9.34 12.67
C TYR A 14 -17.64 -10.83 12.99
N PRO A 15 -18.64 -11.37 13.72
CA PRO A 15 -18.71 -12.78 14.05
C PRO A 15 -18.96 -13.63 12.80
N HIS A 16 -18.37 -14.82 12.78
CA HIS A 16 -18.61 -15.83 11.76
C HIS A 16 -19.47 -16.97 12.31
N ARG A 17 -19.99 -17.81 11.42
CA ARG A 17 -20.74 -19.03 11.72
C ARG A 17 -20.15 -20.20 10.95
N HIS A 18 -20.37 -21.40 11.44
CA HIS A 18 -20.05 -22.62 10.69
C HIS A 18 -21.23 -23.00 9.79
N HIS A 19 -20.92 -23.33 8.54
CA HIS A 19 -21.90 -23.77 7.54
C HIS A 19 -21.47 -25.10 6.95
N LYS A 20 -22.11 -26.19 7.38
CA LYS A 20 -21.84 -27.54 6.85
C LYS A 20 -22.41 -27.69 5.43
N GLY A 21 -21.65 -28.28 4.53
CA GLY A 21 -22.10 -28.63 3.18
C GLY A 21 -21.68 -27.63 2.10
N LYS A 22 -20.67 -26.79 2.34
CA LYS A 22 -20.02 -25.99 1.31
C LYS A 22 -19.43 -26.92 0.24
N ILE A 23 -19.66 -26.59 -1.03
CA ILE A 23 -18.95 -27.24 -2.15
C ILE A 23 -17.56 -26.63 -2.20
N ARG A 24 -16.53 -27.47 -2.15
CA ARG A 24 -15.14 -27.06 -2.05
C ARG A 24 -14.44 -27.13 -3.40
N GLY A 25 -13.46 -26.26 -3.60
CA GLY A 25 -12.53 -26.32 -4.72
C GLY A 25 -11.64 -27.57 -4.68
N TYR A 26 -11.08 -27.92 -5.83
CA TYR A 26 -10.36 -29.20 -6.00
C TYR A 26 -9.17 -29.38 -5.05
N SER A 27 -8.46 -28.29 -4.75
CA SER A 27 -7.22 -28.31 -3.96
C SER A 27 -7.40 -27.78 -2.52
N GLU A 28 -8.57 -27.26 -2.17
CA GLU A 28 -8.82 -26.62 -0.87
C GLU A 28 -8.66 -27.59 0.31
N GLU A 29 -9.25 -28.79 0.23
CA GLU A 29 -9.22 -29.78 1.30
C GLU A 29 -7.79 -30.26 1.59
N MET A 30 -7.03 -30.55 0.55
CA MET A 30 -5.61 -30.92 0.68
C MET A 30 -4.80 -29.82 1.37
N PHE A 31 -5.04 -28.57 1.02
CA PHE A 31 -4.29 -27.45 1.60
C PHE A 31 -4.75 -27.14 3.04
N GLU A 32 -6.05 -27.27 3.33
CA GLU A 32 -6.57 -27.16 4.71
C GLU A 32 -5.95 -28.20 5.62
N ASP A 33 -5.90 -29.48 5.19
CA ASP A 33 -5.28 -30.56 5.96
C ASP A 33 -3.80 -30.28 6.24
N LEU A 34 -3.09 -29.73 5.26
CA LEU A 34 -1.69 -29.36 5.43
C LEU A 34 -1.52 -28.21 6.46
N ILE A 35 -2.39 -27.21 6.39
CA ILE A 35 -2.42 -26.10 7.37
C ILE A 35 -2.70 -26.66 8.77
N ARG A 36 -3.72 -27.51 8.93
CA ARG A 36 -4.08 -28.13 10.22
C ARG A 36 -2.93 -28.95 10.80
N ASN A 37 -2.25 -29.74 9.97
CA ASN A 37 -1.11 -30.55 10.40
C ASN A 37 0.09 -29.70 10.81
N THR A 38 0.32 -28.56 10.13
CA THR A 38 1.45 -27.68 10.42
C THR A 38 1.21 -26.83 11.67
N PHE A 39 0.00 -26.28 11.82
CA PHE A 39 -0.37 -25.40 12.94
C PHE A 39 -1.12 -26.15 14.06
N ASN A 40 -0.83 -27.44 14.21
CA ASN A 40 -1.34 -28.20 15.35
C ASN A 40 -0.73 -27.67 16.66
N ASN A 41 -1.42 -27.88 17.77
CA ASN A 41 -0.99 -27.50 19.12
C ASN A 41 -0.82 -26.00 19.38
N VAL A 42 -1.44 -25.12 18.57
CA VAL A 42 -1.57 -23.70 18.85
C VAL A 42 -3.04 -23.29 18.92
N GLU A 43 -3.35 -22.15 19.53
CA GLU A 43 -4.73 -21.65 19.67
C GLU A 43 -5.25 -21.04 18.37
N LEU A 44 -5.27 -21.85 17.31
CA LEU A 44 -5.73 -21.45 15.97
C LEU A 44 -6.76 -22.46 15.45
N GLU A 45 -7.99 -22.01 15.31
CA GLU A 45 -9.03 -22.75 14.62
C GLU A 45 -8.85 -22.63 13.12
N ILE A 46 -8.86 -23.75 12.40
CA ILE A 46 -8.69 -23.80 10.94
C ILE A 46 -9.92 -24.49 10.36
N SER A 47 -10.64 -23.85 9.45
CA SER A 47 -11.88 -24.40 8.90
C SER A 47 -12.21 -23.88 7.52
N GLY A 48 -12.57 -24.78 6.60
CA GLY A 48 -13.19 -24.45 5.32
C GLY A 48 -14.72 -24.29 5.39
N ASP A 49 -15.33 -24.44 6.57
CA ASP A 49 -16.79 -24.40 6.77
C ASP A 49 -17.26 -23.08 7.41
N VAL A 50 -16.50 -22.00 7.27
CA VAL A 50 -16.84 -20.71 7.85
C VAL A 50 -17.70 -19.89 6.90
N ASN A 51 -18.68 -19.21 7.46
CA ASN A 51 -19.57 -18.31 6.76
C ASN A 51 -19.65 -16.98 7.53
N LEU A 52 -19.45 -15.88 6.83
CA LEU A 52 -19.58 -14.53 7.33
C LEU A 52 -20.84 -13.87 6.75
N LYS A 53 -21.74 -13.45 7.61
CA LYS A 53 -22.97 -12.75 7.22
C LYS A 53 -23.05 -11.40 7.91
N LEU A 54 -23.00 -10.32 7.15
CA LEU A 54 -22.95 -8.94 7.68
C LEU A 54 -24.33 -8.43 8.11
N SER A 55 -25.41 -8.90 7.47
CA SER A 55 -26.80 -8.61 7.86
C SER A 55 -27.72 -9.77 7.50
N ASP A 56 -28.95 -9.76 8.02
CA ASP A 56 -29.91 -10.84 7.74
C ASP A 56 -30.36 -10.93 6.28
N THR A 57 -30.21 -9.87 5.52
CA THR A 57 -30.52 -9.79 4.09
C THR A 57 -29.30 -9.79 3.19
N ALA A 58 -28.10 -9.68 3.77
CA ALA A 58 -26.86 -9.63 3.02
C ALA A 58 -26.44 -11.02 2.52
N ARG A 59 -25.68 -11.01 1.43
CA ARG A 59 -24.96 -12.17 0.91
C ARG A 59 -24.02 -12.73 1.97
N SER A 60 -23.85 -14.04 1.97
CA SER A 60 -22.84 -14.72 2.77
C SER A 60 -21.50 -14.72 2.07
N TYR A 61 -20.42 -14.48 2.84
CA TYR A 61 -19.05 -14.60 2.41
C TYR A 61 -18.43 -15.85 3.03
N GLU A 62 -17.90 -16.70 2.20
CA GLU A 62 -17.35 -18.01 2.61
C GLU A 62 -15.88 -18.09 2.23
N PRO A 63 -14.95 -17.92 3.20
CA PRO A 63 -13.54 -18.18 2.99
C PRO A 63 -13.28 -19.58 2.44
N ASP A 64 -12.33 -19.77 1.53
CA ASP A 64 -11.95 -21.12 1.14
C ASP A 64 -11.37 -21.86 2.34
N ILE A 65 -10.51 -21.18 3.11
CA ILE A 65 -10.02 -21.66 4.40
C ILE A 65 -9.93 -20.48 5.37
N ALA A 66 -10.59 -20.56 6.52
CA ALA A 66 -10.49 -19.57 7.57
C ALA A 66 -9.50 -20.01 8.65
N LEU A 67 -8.67 -19.06 9.13
CA LEU A 67 -7.87 -19.21 10.35
C LEU A 67 -8.38 -18.23 11.39
N VAL A 68 -8.74 -18.73 12.55
CA VAL A 68 -9.39 -17.95 13.60
C VAL A 68 -8.66 -18.15 14.93
N ALA A 69 -8.07 -17.08 15.48
CA ALA A 69 -7.51 -17.08 16.81
C ALA A 69 -8.51 -16.44 17.79
N ASN A 70 -8.95 -17.20 18.80
CA ASN A 70 -9.86 -16.74 19.84
C ASN A 70 -9.14 -16.23 21.10
N ASN A 71 -7.86 -15.84 20.94
CA ASN A 71 -7.03 -15.24 21.97
C ASN A 71 -7.20 -13.70 22.01
N GLN A 72 -6.35 -13.00 22.77
CA GLN A 72 -6.41 -11.54 22.90
C GLN A 72 -6.23 -10.77 21.59
N THR A 73 -5.58 -11.37 20.58
CA THR A 73 -5.36 -10.74 19.26
C THR A 73 -6.61 -10.78 18.40
N ASN A 74 -7.51 -11.72 18.64
CA ASN A 74 -8.75 -11.90 17.88
C ASN A 74 -8.56 -11.93 16.35
N ILE A 75 -7.47 -12.56 15.90
CA ILE A 75 -7.10 -12.65 14.47
C ILE A 75 -8.14 -13.44 13.70
N ARG A 76 -8.46 -12.96 12.51
CA ARG A 76 -9.32 -13.60 11.51
C ARG A 76 -8.64 -13.51 10.17
N ILE A 77 -8.34 -14.65 9.55
CA ILE A 77 -7.69 -14.73 8.24
C ILE A 77 -8.59 -15.51 7.29
N ASP A 78 -8.84 -14.91 6.15
CA ASP A 78 -9.51 -15.48 4.98
C ASP A 78 -8.44 -15.88 3.98
N ILE A 79 -8.28 -17.17 3.73
CA ILE A 79 -7.37 -17.69 2.71
C ILE A 79 -8.20 -18.06 1.50
N GLU A 80 -7.88 -17.44 0.37
CA GLU A 80 -8.51 -17.65 -0.92
C GLU A 80 -7.55 -18.37 -1.87
N ILE A 81 -8.11 -19.27 -2.65
CA ILE A 81 -7.36 -20.09 -3.62
C ILE A 81 -7.88 -19.76 -5.01
N ASP A 82 -7.09 -18.99 -5.76
CA ASP A 82 -7.51 -18.49 -7.07
C ASP A 82 -7.10 -19.45 -8.20
N GLU A 83 -8.08 -19.85 -8.99
CA GLU A 83 -7.89 -20.65 -10.21
C GLU A 83 -8.12 -19.81 -11.46
N PRO A 84 -7.44 -20.11 -12.59
CA PRO A 84 -7.63 -19.33 -13.80
C PRO A 84 -8.97 -19.59 -14.50
N TYR A 85 -9.58 -20.75 -14.31
CA TYR A 85 -10.87 -21.12 -14.89
C TYR A 85 -11.53 -22.25 -14.11
N SER A 86 -12.85 -22.32 -14.18
CA SER A 86 -13.63 -23.46 -13.64
C SER A 86 -13.29 -24.75 -14.38
N LEU A 87 -12.96 -25.82 -13.65
CA LEU A 87 -12.69 -27.14 -14.27
C LEU A 87 -13.92 -27.71 -15.00
N LEU A 88 -15.13 -27.39 -14.55
CA LEU A 88 -16.35 -27.93 -15.12
C LEU A 88 -16.83 -27.13 -16.34
N SER A 89 -16.99 -25.79 -16.19
CA SER A 89 -17.52 -24.93 -17.23
C SER A 89 -16.45 -24.41 -18.19
N ARG A 90 -15.20 -24.50 -17.82
CA ARG A 90 -14.04 -23.95 -18.56
C ARG A 90 -14.07 -22.42 -18.67
N THR A 91 -14.95 -21.76 -17.92
CA THR A 91 -15.07 -20.31 -17.88
C THR A 91 -13.93 -19.68 -17.10
N PRO A 92 -13.32 -18.60 -17.60
CA PRO A 92 -12.35 -17.80 -16.85
C PRO A 92 -12.91 -17.26 -15.53
N ILE A 93 -12.13 -17.36 -14.47
CA ILE A 93 -12.42 -16.80 -13.14
C ILE A 93 -11.16 -16.12 -12.58
N HIS A 94 -11.31 -15.28 -11.56
CA HIS A 94 -10.21 -14.58 -10.88
C HIS A 94 -9.24 -13.83 -11.81
N TYR A 95 -9.72 -13.28 -12.94
CA TYR A 95 -8.88 -12.56 -13.89
C TYR A 95 -8.81 -11.06 -13.58
N THR A 96 -7.74 -10.42 -14.05
CA THR A 96 -7.40 -9.03 -13.66
C THR A 96 -8.43 -7.97 -14.05
N GLU A 97 -9.24 -8.23 -15.10
CA GLU A 97 -10.28 -7.31 -15.58
C GLU A 97 -11.59 -7.43 -14.80
N ASP A 98 -11.74 -8.47 -13.95
CA ASP A 98 -12.87 -8.63 -13.04
C ASP A 98 -12.52 -8.07 -11.66
N ASN A 99 -13.32 -7.13 -11.18
CA ASN A 99 -13.16 -6.50 -9.87
C ASN A 99 -13.86 -7.27 -8.73
N SER A 100 -14.46 -8.43 -8.99
CA SER A 100 -15.22 -9.21 -8.00
C SER A 100 -14.37 -9.58 -6.78
N ASP A 101 -13.13 -10.06 -7.02
CA ASP A 101 -12.17 -10.39 -5.97
C ASP A 101 -11.83 -9.17 -5.10
N ALA A 102 -11.53 -8.03 -5.75
CA ALA A 102 -11.17 -6.80 -5.05
C ALA A 102 -12.33 -6.25 -4.20
N VAL A 103 -13.57 -6.36 -4.71
CA VAL A 103 -14.79 -6.00 -3.96
C VAL A 103 -14.95 -6.90 -2.75
N ARG A 104 -14.81 -8.23 -2.92
CA ARG A 104 -14.88 -9.21 -1.84
C ARG A 104 -13.82 -8.94 -0.77
N ASP A 105 -12.57 -8.72 -1.18
CA ASP A 105 -11.46 -8.40 -0.25
C ASP A 105 -11.71 -7.12 0.53
N ALA A 106 -12.28 -6.09 -0.11
CA ALA A 106 -12.65 -4.84 0.57
C ALA A 106 -13.73 -5.07 1.64
N ILE A 107 -14.74 -5.89 1.34
CA ILE A 107 -15.80 -6.27 2.28
C ILE A 107 -15.20 -7.08 3.46
N MET A 108 -14.40 -8.10 3.20
CA MET A 108 -13.77 -8.91 4.24
C MET A 108 -12.88 -8.06 5.16
N LYS A 109 -12.08 -7.13 4.57
CA LYS A 109 -11.29 -6.16 5.37
C LYS A 109 -12.17 -5.26 6.23
N SER A 110 -13.28 -4.76 5.69
CA SER A 110 -14.22 -3.92 6.46
C SER A 110 -14.86 -4.68 7.61
N ALA A 111 -14.97 -6.00 7.46
CA ALA A 111 -15.45 -6.92 8.50
C ALA A 111 -14.37 -7.36 9.51
N GLY A 112 -13.16 -6.82 9.42
CA GLY A 112 -12.07 -7.10 10.35
C GLY A 112 -11.21 -8.32 10.00
N TRP A 113 -11.37 -8.89 8.80
CA TRP A 113 -10.63 -10.05 8.34
C TRP A 113 -9.38 -9.68 7.54
N ILE A 114 -8.31 -10.42 7.74
CA ILE A 114 -7.12 -10.39 6.87
C ILE A 114 -7.41 -11.33 5.71
N VAL A 115 -7.16 -10.90 4.46
CA VAL A 115 -7.32 -11.74 3.28
C VAL A 115 -5.94 -12.13 2.74
N ILE A 116 -5.74 -13.41 2.46
CA ILE A 116 -4.54 -13.96 1.79
C ILE A 116 -5.00 -14.70 0.55
N ARG A 117 -4.45 -14.37 -0.62
CA ARG A 117 -4.74 -15.07 -1.88
C ARG A 117 -3.53 -15.81 -2.39
N PHE A 118 -3.73 -17.07 -2.74
CA PHE A 118 -2.75 -17.90 -3.43
C PHE A 118 -3.32 -18.36 -4.79
N ALA A 119 -2.49 -18.40 -5.81
CA ALA A 119 -2.88 -19.16 -7.00
C ALA A 119 -2.93 -20.66 -6.67
N GLU A 120 -3.92 -21.39 -7.18
CA GLU A 120 -4.04 -22.84 -6.98
C GLU A 120 -2.74 -23.58 -7.35
N GLU A 121 -2.10 -23.16 -8.42
CA GLU A 121 -0.80 -23.69 -8.85
C GLU A 121 0.28 -23.59 -7.76
N GLN A 122 0.28 -22.50 -6.96
CA GLN A 122 1.25 -22.33 -5.88
C GLN A 122 1.01 -23.33 -4.76
N ILE A 123 -0.23 -23.51 -4.33
CA ILE A 123 -0.54 -24.49 -3.26
C ILE A 123 -0.31 -25.92 -3.69
N VAL A 124 -0.47 -26.23 -4.98
CA VAL A 124 -0.24 -27.60 -5.51
C VAL A 124 1.25 -27.88 -5.69
N LYS A 125 2.02 -26.94 -6.27
CA LYS A 125 3.44 -27.15 -6.59
C LYS A 125 4.39 -26.83 -5.44
N GLN A 126 4.01 -25.92 -4.55
CA GLN A 126 4.89 -25.36 -3.50
C GLN A 126 4.14 -25.17 -2.17
N PRO A 127 3.41 -26.20 -1.68
CA PRO A 127 2.53 -26.05 -0.51
C PRO A 127 3.26 -25.58 0.75
N MET A 128 4.46 -26.08 1.03
CA MET A 128 5.23 -25.68 2.22
C MET A 128 5.72 -24.24 2.15
N ALA A 129 5.95 -23.71 0.94
CA ALA A 129 6.28 -22.30 0.77
C ALA A 129 5.07 -21.39 1.02
N CYS A 130 3.85 -21.81 0.63
CA CYS A 130 2.61 -21.11 0.98
C CYS A 130 2.37 -21.15 2.49
N ILE A 131 2.56 -22.29 3.15
CA ILE A 131 2.52 -22.42 4.62
C ILE A 131 3.50 -21.45 5.28
N SER A 132 4.74 -21.37 4.78
CA SER A 132 5.75 -20.45 5.33
C SER A 132 5.33 -19.00 5.21
N SER A 133 4.59 -18.61 4.17
CA SER A 133 4.06 -17.26 4.02
C SER A 133 3.00 -16.97 5.08
N ILE A 134 2.10 -17.91 5.36
CA ILE A 134 1.10 -17.81 6.44
C ILE A 134 1.82 -17.71 7.79
N ALA A 135 2.80 -18.59 8.06
CA ALA A 135 3.55 -18.59 9.31
C ALA A 135 4.28 -17.25 9.54
N ARG A 136 4.91 -16.68 8.50
CA ARG A 136 5.58 -15.38 8.61
C ARG A 136 4.61 -14.24 8.93
N LEU A 137 3.40 -14.25 8.36
CA LEU A 137 2.37 -13.28 8.71
C LEU A 137 1.94 -13.44 10.17
N LEU A 138 1.68 -14.67 10.61
CA LEU A 138 1.31 -14.95 12.00
C LEU A 138 2.42 -14.55 12.97
N ILE A 139 3.70 -14.83 12.69
CA ILE A 139 4.84 -14.41 13.53
C ILE A 139 4.88 -12.89 13.71
N GLN A 140 4.54 -12.12 12.66
CA GLN A 140 4.53 -10.65 12.74
C GLN A 140 3.41 -10.12 13.64
N ILE A 141 2.31 -10.85 13.78
CA ILE A 141 1.14 -10.42 14.55
C ILE A 141 1.17 -11.01 15.96
N ASP A 142 1.36 -12.33 16.05
CA ASP A 142 1.43 -13.09 17.29
C ASP A 142 2.22 -14.40 17.07
N SER A 143 3.46 -14.42 17.46
CA SER A 143 4.36 -15.57 17.28
C SER A 143 3.92 -16.82 18.05
N SER A 144 3.05 -16.70 19.06
CA SER A 144 2.53 -17.85 19.82
C SER A 144 1.58 -18.73 18.97
N LEU A 145 1.08 -18.20 17.86
CA LEU A 145 0.22 -18.92 16.92
C LEU A 145 1.00 -19.77 15.91
N VAL A 146 2.32 -19.81 16.00
CA VAL A 146 3.15 -20.62 15.10
C VAL A 146 3.95 -21.64 15.94
N PRO A 147 3.81 -22.95 15.68
CA PRO A 147 4.57 -23.96 16.41
C PRO A 147 6.08 -23.78 16.22
N GLU A 148 6.87 -24.01 17.28
CA GLU A 148 8.35 -23.98 17.19
C GLU A 148 8.90 -24.96 16.15
N THR A 149 8.17 -26.04 15.88
CA THR A 149 8.50 -27.05 14.86
C THR A 149 8.24 -26.60 13.43
N CYS A 150 7.58 -25.45 13.24
CA CYS A 150 7.27 -24.91 11.91
C CYS A 150 8.54 -24.42 11.22
N SER A 151 9.05 -25.20 10.28
CA SER A 151 10.21 -24.82 9.48
C SER A 151 9.81 -23.81 8.40
N LEU A 152 10.43 -22.64 8.41
CA LEU A 152 10.22 -21.62 7.40
C LEU A 152 11.07 -21.94 6.16
N SER A 153 10.42 -22.31 5.07
CA SER A 153 11.03 -22.48 3.76
C SER A 153 11.15 -21.14 3.03
N GLU A 154 11.70 -21.15 1.81
CA GLU A 154 11.61 -20.02 0.90
C GLU A 154 10.14 -19.70 0.56
N PHE A 155 9.92 -18.47 0.08
CA PHE A 155 8.59 -18.08 -0.41
C PHE A 155 8.24 -18.86 -1.69
N PRO A 156 6.94 -19.09 -1.98
CA PRO A 156 6.55 -19.72 -3.24
C PRO A 156 6.93 -18.83 -4.42
N LYS A 157 7.32 -19.45 -5.53
CA LYS A 157 7.62 -18.71 -6.76
C LYS A 157 6.41 -17.89 -7.17
N PRO A 158 6.60 -16.62 -7.55
CA PRO A 158 5.52 -15.78 -8.01
C PRO A 158 4.81 -16.38 -9.22
N VAL A 159 3.48 -16.31 -9.23
CA VAL A 159 2.63 -16.61 -10.38
C VAL A 159 2.01 -15.29 -10.81
N LYS A 160 2.12 -14.93 -12.09
CA LYS A 160 1.50 -13.73 -12.63
C LYS A 160 -0.03 -13.88 -12.58
N ARG A 161 -0.75 -12.86 -12.13
CA ARG A 161 -2.21 -12.82 -12.33
C ARG A 161 -2.52 -12.83 -13.84
N TRP A 162 -3.48 -13.60 -14.22
CA TRP A 162 -3.90 -13.78 -15.61
C TRP A 162 -4.97 -12.75 -16.01
N THR A 163 -4.95 -12.39 -17.27
CA THR A 163 -6.04 -11.68 -17.92
C THR A 163 -7.14 -12.67 -18.33
N LYS A 164 -8.32 -12.19 -18.70
CA LYS A 164 -9.40 -13.05 -19.22
C LYS A 164 -8.93 -13.87 -20.41
N ALA A 165 -8.25 -13.23 -21.37
CA ALA A 165 -7.74 -13.91 -22.57
C ALA A 165 -6.67 -14.98 -22.22
N GLU A 166 -5.79 -14.71 -21.26
CA GLU A 166 -4.81 -15.69 -20.78
C GLU A 166 -5.51 -16.88 -20.11
N ALA A 167 -6.54 -16.64 -19.28
CA ALA A 167 -7.31 -17.70 -18.64
C ALA A 167 -8.09 -18.56 -19.67
N GLU A 168 -8.65 -17.95 -20.71
CA GLU A 168 -9.26 -18.68 -21.84
C GLU A 168 -8.24 -19.58 -22.55
N LEU A 169 -7.05 -19.08 -22.82
CA LEU A 169 -5.96 -19.85 -23.41
C LEU A 169 -5.47 -20.98 -22.49
N MET A 170 -5.36 -20.73 -21.19
CA MET A 170 -5.05 -21.75 -20.18
C MET A 170 -6.11 -22.84 -20.16
N ALA A 171 -7.40 -22.49 -20.24
CA ALA A 171 -8.50 -23.44 -20.33
C ALA A 171 -8.40 -24.32 -21.60
N GLN A 172 -8.15 -23.71 -22.76
CA GLN A 172 -7.97 -24.44 -24.03
C GLN A 172 -6.82 -25.43 -23.97
N ASN A 173 -5.73 -25.09 -23.25
CA ASN A 173 -4.52 -25.92 -23.14
C ASN A 173 -4.53 -26.87 -21.95
N ASN A 174 -5.65 -27.08 -21.25
CA ASN A 174 -5.77 -27.94 -20.05
C ASN A 174 -4.72 -27.61 -18.96
N TYR A 175 -4.45 -26.35 -18.73
CA TYR A 175 -3.38 -25.90 -17.84
C TYR A 175 -3.57 -26.37 -16.38
N ARG A 176 -4.82 -26.27 -15.85
CA ARG A 176 -5.15 -26.75 -14.50
C ARG A 176 -4.99 -28.25 -14.39
N GLU A 177 -5.54 -28.99 -15.35
CA GLU A 177 -5.48 -30.45 -15.37
C GLU A 177 -4.03 -30.97 -15.39
N ALA A 178 -3.14 -30.23 -16.08
CA ALA A 178 -1.73 -30.61 -16.15
C ALA A 178 -1.04 -30.50 -14.77
N TYR A 179 -1.22 -29.43 -14.01
CA TYR A 179 -0.57 -29.34 -12.70
C TYR A 179 -1.32 -30.08 -11.60
N LEU A 180 -2.64 -30.26 -11.72
CA LEU A 180 -3.45 -31.09 -10.81
C LEU A 180 -3.28 -32.60 -11.09
N LYS A 181 -2.64 -32.99 -12.22
CA LYS A 181 -2.46 -34.38 -12.67
C LYS A 181 -3.78 -35.12 -12.83
N ILE A 182 -4.82 -34.41 -13.30
CA ILE A 182 -6.13 -35.01 -13.53
C ILE A 182 -6.13 -35.74 -14.86
N SER A 183 -6.49 -37.04 -14.81
CA SER A 183 -6.64 -37.89 -16.00
C SER A 183 -8.05 -38.51 -15.98
N GLY A 184 -8.98 -37.96 -16.73
CA GLY A 184 -10.34 -38.49 -16.86
C GLY A 184 -11.45 -37.48 -16.67
N PRO A 185 -12.74 -37.88 -16.79
CA PRO A 185 -13.89 -36.99 -16.62
C PRO A 185 -13.99 -36.50 -15.18
N ILE A 186 -14.22 -35.18 -15.04
CA ILE A 186 -14.28 -34.47 -13.77
C ILE A 186 -15.69 -34.62 -13.20
N SER A 187 -15.81 -35.02 -11.92
CA SER A 187 -17.09 -35.14 -11.23
C SER A 187 -17.60 -33.78 -10.74
N PRO A 188 -18.92 -33.46 -10.86
CA PRO A 188 -19.50 -32.21 -10.38
C PRO A 188 -19.38 -31.97 -8.87
N GLN A 189 -19.02 -32.98 -8.08
CA GLN A 189 -18.97 -32.92 -6.61
C GLN A 189 -17.79 -32.11 -6.08
N ASN A 190 -16.78 -31.78 -6.89
CA ASN A 190 -15.52 -31.15 -6.49
C ASN A 190 -15.32 -29.75 -7.09
N HIS A 191 -16.40 -29.01 -7.36
CA HIS A 191 -16.30 -27.69 -7.97
C HIS A 191 -17.04 -26.65 -7.16
N GLY A 192 -16.38 -25.54 -6.88
CA GLY A 192 -16.97 -24.37 -6.26
C GLY A 192 -18.16 -23.83 -7.08
N LYS A 193 -19.16 -23.28 -6.42
CA LYS A 193 -20.30 -22.61 -7.08
C LYS A 193 -19.79 -21.30 -7.70
N GLU A 194 -20.14 -21.08 -8.97
CA GLU A 194 -20.17 -19.73 -9.50
C GLU A 194 -21.14 -18.89 -8.67
N ASP A 195 -20.66 -17.75 -8.20
CA ASP A 195 -21.45 -16.84 -7.40
C ASP A 195 -22.39 -16.03 -8.31
N THR A 196 -23.59 -16.55 -8.50
CA THR A 196 -24.63 -15.96 -9.37
C THR A 196 -25.62 -15.06 -8.64
N GLN A 197 -25.42 -14.81 -7.31
CA GLN A 197 -26.33 -13.94 -6.57
C GLN A 197 -26.14 -12.46 -6.96
N PRO A 198 -27.22 -11.68 -7.00
CA PRO A 198 -27.13 -10.24 -7.28
C PRO A 198 -26.31 -9.54 -6.17
N LEU A 199 -25.46 -8.59 -6.59
CA LEU A 199 -24.62 -7.80 -5.69
C LEU A 199 -25.47 -7.06 -4.64
N THR A 200 -25.00 -7.07 -3.41
CA THR A 200 -25.59 -6.25 -2.31
C THR A 200 -25.30 -4.75 -2.53
N GLU A 201 -25.96 -3.88 -1.78
CA GLU A 201 -25.68 -2.45 -1.86
C GLU A 201 -24.27 -2.12 -1.36
N GLU A 202 -23.75 -2.83 -0.36
CA GLU A 202 -22.36 -2.72 0.10
C GLU A 202 -21.36 -3.12 -0.99
N GLU A 203 -21.64 -4.19 -1.72
CA GLU A 203 -20.83 -4.62 -2.85
C GLU A 203 -20.89 -3.63 -4.01
N LYS A 204 -22.05 -3.06 -4.30
CA LYS A 204 -22.19 -2.01 -5.31
C LYS A 204 -21.43 -0.75 -4.91
N GLN A 205 -21.47 -0.35 -3.64
CA GLN A 205 -20.70 0.77 -3.11
C GLN A 205 -19.20 0.48 -3.16
N ALA A 206 -18.76 -0.71 -2.70
CA ALA A 206 -17.36 -1.12 -2.78
C ALA A 206 -16.88 -1.19 -4.24
N ARG A 207 -17.70 -1.71 -5.16
CA ARG A 207 -17.40 -1.74 -6.60
C ARG A 207 -17.32 -0.34 -7.21
N SER A 208 -18.23 0.56 -6.79
CA SER A 208 -18.19 1.97 -7.19
C SER A 208 -16.92 2.65 -6.71
N GLU A 209 -16.54 2.41 -5.45
CA GLU A 209 -15.31 2.94 -4.85
C GLU A 209 -14.06 2.37 -5.53
N ILE A 210 -14.01 1.06 -5.77
CA ILE A 210 -12.91 0.39 -6.47
C ILE A 210 -12.84 0.89 -7.93
N ASN A 211 -13.98 1.10 -8.60
CA ASN A 211 -13.98 1.67 -9.94
C ASN A 211 -13.53 3.14 -9.94
N ARG A 212 -13.89 3.90 -8.90
CA ARG A 212 -13.40 5.26 -8.67
C ARG A 212 -11.89 5.27 -8.44
N ILE A 213 -11.40 4.35 -7.64
CA ILE A 213 -9.99 4.09 -7.35
C ILE A 213 -9.30 3.51 -8.59
N GLY A 214 -9.93 2.61 -9.33
CA GLY A 214 -9.43 2.06 -10.60
C GLY A 214 -9.34 3.09 -11.72
N LEU A 215 -10.16 4.14 -11.68
CA LEU A 215 -9.96 5.33 -12.52
C LEU A 215 -8.73 6.14 -12.05
N LEU A 216 -8.41 6.11 -10.76
CA LEU A 216 -7.15 6.60 -10.19
C LEU A 216 -5.99 5.59 -10.41
N GLY A 217 -6.28 4.29 -10.40
CA GLY A 217 -5.32 3.17 -10.60
C GLY A 217 -4.91 2.90 -12.06
N LYS A 218 -5.43 3.66 -13.04
CA LYS A 218 -4.81 3.75 -14.38
C LYS A 218 -3.38 4.31 -14.34
N THR A 219 -2.88 4.61 -13.14
CA THR A 219 -1.46 4.92 -12.87
C THR A 219 -0.51 3.74 -13.06
N GLU A 220 -0.95 2.49 -13.03
CA GLU A 220 -0.06 1.32 -13.17
C GLU A 220 0.53 1.16 -14.58
N ASN A 221 -0.13 1.64 -15.63
CA ASN A 221 0.38 1.64 -17.01
C ASN A 221 1.28 2.85 -17.35
N ARG A 222 1.59 3.73 -16.40
CA ARG A 222 2.40 4.94 -16.65
C ARG A 222 3.88 4.65 -16.86
N ILE A 223 4.37 3.47 -16.51
CA ILE A 223 5.75 3.05 -16.79
C ILE A 223 6.05 3.03 -18.30
N ALA A 224 5.01 2.93 -19.15
CA ALA A 224 5.12 2.75 -20.59
C ALA A 224 5.21 4.05 -21.41
N THR A 225 5.31 5.23 -20.81
CA THR A 225 5.32 6.48 -21.56
C THR A 225 6.64 7.22 -21.52
N GLN A 226 7.16 7.55 -22.70
CA GLN A 226 8.35 8.40 -22.94
C GLN A 226 9.59 7.96 -22.11
N PHE A 227 10.24 8.93 -21.41
CA PHE A 227 11.48 8.73 -20.66
C PHE A 227 11.40 7.67 -19.56
N ASN A 228 10.22 7.39 -18.99
CA ASN A 228 10.06 6.30 -18.02
C ASN A 228 10.31 4.93 -18.69
N ALA A 229 9.76 4.70 -19.89
CA ALA A 229 9.96 3.46 -20.64
C ALA A 229 11.38 3.29 -21.16
N GLU A 230 12.03 4.39 -21.50
CA GLU A 230 13.43 4.39 -21.99
C GLU A 230 14.44 4.08 -20.88
N ASN A 231 14.06 4.28 -19.61
CA ASN A 231 14.94 4.14 -18.45
C ASN A 231 14.43 3.10 -17.45
N LEU A 232 13.84 1.99 -17.94
CA LEU A 232 13.40 0.89 -17.11
C LEU A 232 14.57 0.21 -16.39
N SER A 233 14.31 -0.24 -15.17
CA SER A 233 15.19 -1.10 -14.40
C SER A 233 14.61 -2.51 -14.33
N ASP A 234 15.46 -3.53 -14.39
CA ASP A 234 15.05 -4.94 -14.18
C ASP A 234 14.36 -5.15 -12.81
N ARG A 235 14.55 -4.21 -11.90
CA ARG A 235 13.95 -4.22 -10.56
C ARG A 235 12.52 -3.68 -10.52
N ASP A 236 12.07 -2.93 -11.54
CA ASP A 236 10.76 -2.28 -11.57
C ASP A 236 9.60 -3.29 -11.55
N SER A 237 9.78 -4.45 -12.19
CA SER A 237 8.77 -5.52 -12.21
C SER A 237 8.63 -6.28 -10.89
N ARG A 238 9.52 -6.05 -9.92
CA ARG A 238 9.55 -6.74 -8.64
C ARG A 238 8.80 -6.02 -7.53
N ILE A 239 8.50 -4.73 -7.70
CA ILE A 239 7.87 -3.90 -6.68
C ILE A 239 6.49 -3.41 -7.12
N GLU A 240 5.50 -3.65 -6.28
CA GLU A 240 4.14 -3.13 -6.43
C GLU A 240 3.87 -2.12 -5.32
N PHE A 241 3.05 -1.11 -5.62
CA PHE A 241 2.63 -0.11 -4.64
C PHE A 241 1.11 -0.03 -4.59
N PHE A 242 0.56 -0.14 -3.40
CA PHE A 242 -0.86 -0.03 -3.13
C PHE A 242 -1.15 1.33 -2.47
N PRO A 243 -1.66 2.31 -3.24
CA PRO A 243 -1.82 3.69 -2.75
C PRO A 243 -2.74 3.81 -1.54
N GLU A 244 -3.82 3.02 -1.48
CA GLU A 244 -4.82 3.07 -0.41
C GLU A 244 -4.24 2.71 0.97
N SER A 245 -3.43 1.65 1.01
CA SER A 245 -2.75 1.19 2.23
C SER A 245 -1.37 1.80 2.41
N HIS A 246 -0.88 2.55 1.42
CA HIS A 246 0.49 3.05 1.33
C HIS A 246 1.53 1.94 1.55
N THR A 247 1.29 0.80 0.91
CA THR A 247 2.07 -0.43 1.11
C THR A 247 2.89 -0.74 -0.14
N TYR A 248 4.14 -1.12 0.05
CA TYR A 248 5.02 -1.62 -1.00
C TYR A 248 5.19 -3.12 -0.84
N ILE A 249 4.94 -3.87 -1.91
CA ILE A 249 5.11 -5.33 -1.93
C ILE A 249 6.22 -5.68 -2.92
N LEU A 250 7.21 -6.42 -2.46
CA LEU A 250 8.30 -6.94 -3.27
C LEU A 250 8.02 -8.39 -3.65
N ASP A 251 8.18 -8.69 -4.94
CA ASP A 251 8.00 -10.02 -5.52
C ASP A 251 6.63 -10.64 -5.18
N GLY A 252 5.61 -9.78 -5.03
CA GLY A 252 4.23 -10.16 -4.68
C GLY A 252 4.04 -10.66 -3.24
N ILE A 253 5.06 -10.61 -2.37
CA ILE A 253 5.06 -11.33 -1.09
C ILE A 253 5.60 -10.50 0.07
N ILE A 254 6.71 -9.78 -0.14
CA ILE A 254 7.43 -9.13 0.96
C ILE A 254 6.89 -7.73 1.14
N ASN A 255 6.26 -7.50 2.29
CA ASN A 255 5.84 -6.16 2.67
C ASN A 255 7.06 -5.34 3.09
N LEU A 256 7.36 -4.31 2.31
CA LEU A 256 8.47 -3.41 2.59
C LEU A 256 8.00 -2.23 3.44
N LEU A 257 8.84 -1.80 4.37
CA LEU A 257 8.56 -0.61 5.15
C LEU A 257 8.71 0.65 4.27
N PRO A 258 7.71 1.55 4.24
CA PRO A 258 7.89 2.85 3.61
C PRO A 258 9.04 3.62 4.27
N ALA A 259 9.87 4.26 3.47
CA ALA A 259 10.99 5.07 3.97
C ALA A 259 10.55 6.13 4.99
N THR A 260 9.36 6.72 4.79
CA THR A 260 8.75 7.67 5.72
C THR A 260 8.45 7.05 7.09
N THR A 261 8.01 5.80 7.14
CA THR A 261 7.78 5.04 8.38
C THR A 261 9.11 4.77 9.09
N VAL A 262 10.12 4.31 8.35
CA VAL A 262 11.46 4.07 8.91
C VAL A 262 12.00 5.35 9.57
N ILE A 263 11.92 6.49 8.90
CA ILE A 263 12.37 7.77 9.43
C ILE A 263 11.54 8.19 10.65
N SER A 264 10.21 8.11 10.57
CA SER A 264 9.34 8.56 11.66
C SER A 264 9.54 7.78 12.97
N ASN A 265 10.00 6.53 12.91
CA ASN A 265 10.32 5.73 14.09
C ASN A 265 11.51 6.29 14.90
N HIS A 266 12.34 7.16 14.30
CA HIS A 266 13.46 7.82 14.97
C HIS A 266 13.11 9.20 15.54
N PHE A 267 11.84 9.57 15.55
CA PHE A 267 11.37 10.84 16.10
C PHE A 267 10.16 10.62 17.01
N PRO A 268 9.94 11.50 18.00
CA PRO A 268 8.73 11.42 18.82
C PRO A 268 7.47 11.54 17.97
N ALA A 269 6.52 10.63 18.19
CA ALA A 269 5.22 10.68 17.51
C ALA A 269 4.42 11.93 17.94
N PHE A 270 3.57 12.41 17.03
CA PHE A 270 2.63 13.49 17.33
C PHE A 270 1.55 12.97 18.28
N ASP A 271 1.55 13.51 19.51
CA ASP A 271 0.57 13.20 20.55
C ASP A 271 -0.57 14.23 20.52
N GLY A 272 -1.52 14.03 19.59
CA GLY A 272 -2.67 14.90 19.40
C GLY A 272 -3.49 15.11 20.66
N PRO A 273 -3.90 14.05 21.40
CA PRO A 273 -4.65 14.18 22.65
C PRO A 273 -3.97 15.06 23.68
N ARG A 274 -2.70 14.80 23.98
CA ARG A 274 -1.92 15.58 24.96
C ARG A 274 -1.76 17.06 24.54
N ILE A 275 -1.57 17.30 23.24
CA ILE A 275 -1.46 18.66 22.72
C ILE A 275 -2.79 19.39 22.84
N ALA A 276 -3.92 18.76 22.46
CA ALA A 276 -5.26 19.33 22.57
C ALA A 276 -5.61 19.64 24.02
N GLU A 277 -5.37 18.73 24.96
CA GLU A 277 -5.58 18.96 26.40
C GLU A 277 -4.74 20.15 26.92
N LYS A 278 -3.46 20.23 26.50
CA LYS A 278 -2.59 21.36 26.87
C LYS A 278 -3.12 22.69 26.32
N MET A 279 -3.62 22.69 25.08
CA MET A 279 -4.20 23.90 24.46
C MET A 279 -5.43 24.37 25.22
N VAL A 280 -6.34 23.48 25.56
CA VAL A 280 -7.55 23.79 26.36
C VAL A 280 -7.16 24.32 27.75
N ARG A 281 -6.22 23.67 28.42
CA ARG A 281 -5.71 24.11 29.74
C ARG A 281 -5.08 25.50 29.68
N ASN A 282 -4.48 25.85 28.55
CA ASN A 282 -3.88 27.20 28.32
C ASN A 282 -4.89 28.22 27.79
N GLY A 283 -6.20 27.93 27.88
CA GLY A 283 -7.26 28.89 27.56
C GLY A 283 -7.75 28.88 26.11
N ASN A 284 -7.45 27.82 25.33
CA ASN A 284 -8.07 27.69 24.01
C ASN A 284 -9.60 27.49 24.18
N PRO A 285 -10.45 28.26 23.45
CA PRO A 285 -11.91 28.21 23.61
C PRO A 285 -12.54 26.93 23.07
N LYS A 286 -11.81 26.13 22.27
CA LYS A 286 -12.28 24.87 21.70
C LYS A 286 -12.18 23.72 22.72
N THR A 287 -13.05 22.75 22.58
CA THR A 287 -12.96 21.47 23.30
C THR A 287 -11.81 20.62 22.78
N VAL A 288 -11.39 19.63 23.56
CA VAL A 288 -10.38 18.64 23.13
C VAL A 288 -10.83 17.93 21.85
N GLN A 289 -12.12 17.56 21.74
CA GLN A 289 -12.65 16.87 20.56
C GLN A 289 -12.61 17.76 19.31
N GLU A 290 -12.98 19.04 19.41
CA GLU A 290 -12.90 19.99 18.31
C GLU A 290 -11.47 20.18 17.81
N LEU A 291 -10.50 20.22 18.73
CA LEU A 291 -9.08 20.31 18.37
C LEU A 291 -8.57 19.04 17.69
N LEU A 292 -8.97 17.87 18.17
CA LEU A 292 -8.62 16.59 17.55
C LEU A 292 -9.19 16.46 16.13
N ASP A 293 -10.45 16.84 15.96
CA ASP A 293 -11.11 16.84 14.65
C ASP A 293 -10.45 17.85 13.70
N GLU A 294 -10.03 19.01 14.22
CA GLU A 294 -9.27 20.01 13.45
C GLU A 294 -7.89 19.50 13.01
N PHE A 295 -7.17 18.80 13.89
CA PHE A 295 -5.90 18.17 13.53
C PHE A 295 -6.11 17.09 12.45
N ALA A 296 -7.12 16.25 12.60
CA ALA A 296 -7.49 15.22 11.62
C ALA A 296 -7.87 15.83 10.26
N TYR A 297 -8.73 16.87 10.26
CA TYR A 297 -9.13 17.60 9.06
C TYR A 297 -7.93 18.20 8.31
N LYS A 298 -7.08 18.95 9.02
CA LYS A 298 -5.89 19.57 8.43
C LYS A 298 -4.92 18.53 7.89
N GLY A 299 -4.74 17.43 8.62
CA GLY A 299 -3.86 16.33 8.22
C GLY A 299 -4.38 15.61 6.98
N ALA A 300 -5.67 15.26 6.93
CA ALA A 300 -6.30 14.62 5.79
C ALA A 300 -6.24 15.51 4.54
N LYS A 301 -6.64 16.78 4.67
CA LYS A 301 -6.61 17.74 3.57
C LYS A 301 -5.21 17.96 3.00
N ALA A 302 -4.20 18.09 3.88
CA ALA A 302 -2.82 18.27 3.43
C ALA A 302 -2.30 17.04 2.68
N ARG A 303 -2.62 15.82 3.16
CA ARG A 303 -2.21 14.56 2.56
C ARG A 303 -2.89 14.36 1.20
N GLU A 304 -4.22 14.45 1.14
CA GLU A 304 -4.99 14.14 -0.06
C GLU A 304 -4.75 15.16 -1.18
N VAL A 305 -4.78 16.46 -0.87
CA VAL A 305 -4.46 17.50 -1.85
C VAL A 305 -3.00 17.45 -2.27
N GLY A 306 -2.09 17.05 -1.36
CA GLY A 306 -0.69 16.80 -1.68
C GLY A 306 -0.53 15.67 -2.69
N THR A 307 -1.15 14.52 -2.44
CA THR A 307 -1.14 13.36 -3.36
C THR A 307 -1.71 13.73 -4.72
N PHE A 308 -2.85 14.44 -4.75
CA PHE A 308 -3.44 14.94 -5.98
C PHE A 308 -2.48 15.88 -6.75
N MET A 309 -1.81 16.78 -6.05
CA MET A 309 -0.81 17.67 -6.67
C MET A 309 0.34 16.88 -7.31
N HIS A 310 0.89 15.87 -6.63
CA HIS A 310 1.94 15.01 -7.18
C HIS A 310 1.49 14.32 -8.47
N GLU A 311 0.27 13.79 -8.49
CA GLU A 311 -0.33 13.20 -9.69
C GLU A 311 -0.43 14.21 -10.84
N GLN A 312 -0.89 15.45 -10.58
CA GLN A 312 -0.99 16.45 -11.62
C GLN A 312 0.39 16.95 -12.11
N ILE A 313 1.40 16.99 -11.25
CA ILE A 313 2.79 17.28 -11.62
C ILE A 313 3.32 16.18 -12.54
N GLU A 314 3.11 14.91 -12.20
CA GLU A 314 3.49 13.79 -13.06
C GLU A 314 2.79 13.89 -14.42
N ASN A 315 1.46 14.12 -14.44
CA ASN A 315 0.69 14.34 -15.67
C ASN A 315 1.30 15.45 -16.54
N ARG A 316 1.77 16.53 -15.92
CA ARG A 316 2.45 17.64 -16.61
C ARG A 316 3.73 17.18 -17.30
N PHE A 317 4.58 16.40 -16.63
CA PHE A 317 5.81 15.85 -17.23
C PHE A 317 5.53 14.83 -18.34
N LEU A 318 4.44 14.07 -18.21
CA LEU A 318 4.01 13.06 -19.20
C LEU A 318 3.17 13.64 -20.36
N GLY A 319 2.90 14.94 -20.39
CA GLY A 319 2.08 15.58 -21.40
C GLY A 319 0.61 15.14 -21.38
N GLN A 320 0.12 14.71 -20.23
CA GLN A 320 -1.26 14.26 -20.03
C GLN A 320 -2.18 15.41 -19.61
N VAL A 321 -3.49 15.13 -19.60
CA VAL A 321 -4.50 16.12 -19.15
C VAL A 321 -4.33 16.39 -17.67
N ILE A 322 -4.33 17.68 -17.30
CA ILE A 322 -4.18 18.16 -15.92
C ILE A 322 -5.56 18.56 -15.39
N ASN A 323 -5.82 18.20 -14.12
CA ASN A 323 -6.95 18.69 -13.37
C ASN A 323 -6.46 19.63 -12.27
N GLU A 324 -7.04 20.81 -12.16
CA GLU A 324 -6.63 21.84 -11.20
C GLU A 324 -7.45 21.82 -9.92
N ARG A 325 -8.49 21.00 -9.82
CA ARG A 325 -9.42 20.99 -8.69
C ARG A 325 -9.58 19.59 -8.12
N TYR A 326 -9.38 19.48 -6.82
CA TYR A 326 -9.60 18.27 -6.03
C TYR A 326 -10.89 18.39 -5.22
N HIS A 327 -11.76 17.40 -5.29
CA HIS A 327 -12.93 17.32 -4.44
C HIS A 327 -12.58 16.66 -3.12
N PHE A 328 -12.49 17.46 -2.06
CA PHE A 328 -12.13 17.01 -0.72
C PHE A 328 -13.37 16.80 0.13
N LEU A 329 -13.50 15.60 0.67
CA LEU A 329 -14.58 15.20 1.57
C LEU A 329 -13.99 14.83 2.93
N PHE A 330 -14.59 15.34 3.99
CA PHE A 330 -14.19 15.00 5.36
C PHE A 330 -15.42 14.97 6.27
N ASP A 331 -15.56 13.93 7.09
CA ASP A 331 -16.62 13.81 8.07
C ASP A 331 -16.05 13.35 9.42
N SER A 332 -16.27 14.15 10.45
CA SER A 332 -15.92 13.86 11.85
C SER A 332 -17.06 14.29 12.77
N LYS A 333 -16.86 14.16 14.09
CA LYS A 333 -17.88 14.54 15.07
C LYS A 333 -18.24 16.01 15.03
N THR A 334 -17.27 16.89 14.77
CA THR A 334 -17.43 18.34 14.84
C THR A 334 -17.17 19.08 13.52
N ILE A 335 -16.59 18.41 12.52
CA ILE A 335 -16.26 19.02 11.22
C ILE A 335 -16.80 18.13 10.10
N LYS A 336 -17.61 18.75 9.24
CA LYS A 336 -18.03 18.19 7.95
C LYS A 336 -17.57 19.14 6.86
N ALA A 337 -16.85 18.62 5.86
CA ALA A 337 -16.39 19.40 4.74
C ALA A 337 -16.70 18.65 3.43
N ASP A 338 -17.23 19.41 2.47
CA ASP A 338 -17.48 19.04 1.08
C ASP A 338 -17.03 20.23 0.25
N GLU A 339 -15.80 20.21 -0.24
CA GLU A 339 -15.19 21.39 -0.87
C GLU A 339 -14.28 21.04 -2.03
N TYR A 340 -14.22 21.95 -3.01
CA TYR A 340 -13.23 21.86 -4.09
C TYR A 340 -12.00 22.70 -3.74
N VAL A 341 -10.84 22.04 -3.71
CA VAL A 341 -9.55 22.68 -3.46
C VAL A 341 -8.83 22.87 -4.78
N SER A 342 -8.56 24.12 -5.17
CA SER A 342 -7.76 24.44 -6.36
C SER A 342 -6.27 24.35 -6.05
N ILE A 343 -5.51 23.76 -6.98
CA ILE A 343 -4.04 23.74 -7.03
C ILE A 343 -3.47 24.53 -8.23
N GLU A 344 -4.28 25.36 -8.87
CA GLU A 344 -3.89 26.19 -10.02
C GLU A 344 -2.62 27.00 -9.75
N ARG A 345 -2.53 27.57 -8.54
CA ARG A 345 -1.37 28.39 -8.17
C ARG A 345 -0.10 27.54 -8.00
N GLU A 346 -0.21 26.36 -7.41
CA GLU A 346 0.89 25.40 -7.28
C GLU A 346 1.36 24.92 -8.67
N LEU A 347 0.45 24.68 -9.62
CA LEU A 347 0.78 24.35 -11.00
C LEU A 347 1.44 25.51 -11.75
N SER A 348 1.00 26.75 -11.55
CA SER A 348 1.66 27.95 -12.08
C SER A 348 3.09 28.10 -11.53
N GLN A 349 3.30 27.78 -10.25
CA GLN A 349 4.63 27.76 -9.63
C GLN A 349 5.49 26.65 -10.22
N LEU A 350 4.92 25.47 -10.51
CA LEU A 350 5.58 24.38 -11.22
C LEU A 350 6.00 24.79 -12.63
N ASP A 351 5.13 25.44 -13.39
CA ASP A 351 5.47 25.92 -14.74
C ASP A 351 6.63 26.94 -14.68
N SER A 352 6.65 27.79 -13.68
CA SER A 352 7.76 28.72 -13.44
C SER A 352 9.06 27.97 -13.09
N PHE A 353 8.97 26.87 -12.34
CA PHE A 353 10.11 26.01 -12.03
C PHE A 353 10.66 25.31 -13.29
N ILE A 354 9.77 24.72 -14.09
CA ILE A 354 10.16 23.99 -15.33
C ILE A 354 10.76 24.96 -16.35
N ASN A 355 10.09 26.08 -16.61
CA ASN A 355 10.53 27.08 -17.60
C ASN A 355 11.86 27.78 -17.21
N GLY A 356 12.11 27.93 -15.92
CA GLY A 356 13.34 28.52 -15.38
C GLY A 356 14.55 27.58 -15.38
N ARG A 357 14.37 26.31 -15.76
CA ARG A 357 15.41 25.28 -15.69
C ARG A 357 15.33 24.32 -16.87
N LYS A 358 16.47 23.94 -17.44
CA LYS A 358 16.55 22.86 -18.40
C LYS A 358 16.55 21.53 -17.62
N ILE A 359 15.36 20.99 -17.36
CA ILE A 359 15.18 19.70 -16.70
C ILE A 359 15.10 18.62 -17.77
N GLU A 360 15.94 17.61 -17.68
CA GLU A 360 15.88 16.40 -18.49
C GLU A 360 15.36 15.26 -17.58
N PRO A 361 14.06 14.94 -17.62
CA PRO A 361 13.50 13.90 -16.79
C PRO A 361 14.14 12.53 -17.12
N TYR A 362 14.50 11.78 -16.08
CA TYR A 362 14.96 10.41 -16.20
C TYR A 362 13.86 9.43 -15.79
N ARG A 363 13.27 9.62 -14.61
CA ARG A 363 12.12 8.84 -14.08
C ARG A 363 11.25 9.72 -13.19
N THR A 364 9.93 9.56 -13.30
CA THR A 364 8.93 10.13 -12.38
C THR A 364 8.24 9.04 -11.61
N GLU A 365 7.79 9.35 -10.38
CA GLU A 365 7.06 8.44 -9.49
C GLU A 365 7.74 7.04 -9.44
N TRP A 366 9.07 7.06 -9.39
CA TRP A 366 9.86 5.84 -9.47
C TRP A 366 9.92 5.12 -8.15
N ARG A 367 9.35 3.93 -8.10
CA ARG A 367 9.36 3.03 -6.94
C ARG A 367 10.71 2.35 -6.84
N ILE A 368 11.39 2.56 -5.72
CA ILE A 368 12.70 1.98 -5.43
C ILE A 368 12.68 1.21 -4.13
N PHE A 369 13.55 0.21 -3.99
CA PHE A 369 13.62 -0.59 -2.78
C PHE A 369 15.02 -1.12 -2.47
N ASP A 370 15.22 -1.46 -1.20
CA ASP A 370 16.37 -2.21 -0.70
C ASP A 370 15.87 -3.45 0.06
N GLU A 371 16.00 -4.62 -0.56
CA GLU A 371 15.56 -5.91 -0.01
C GLU A 371 16.34 -6.31 1.25
N LYS A 372 17.59 -5.85 1.38
CA LYS A 372 18.43 -6.16 2.55
C LYS A 372 17.83 -5.56 3.84
N TYR A 373 17.32 -4.36 3.73
CA TYR A 373 16.75 -3.63 4.87
C TYR A 373 15.22 -3.67 4.87
N GLY A 374 14.59 -4.28 3.85
CA GLY A 374 13.12 -4.33 3.74
C GLY A 374 12.48 -2.95 3.60
N ILE A 375 13.12 -2.02 2.88
CA ILE A 375 12.67 -0.62 2.73
C ILE A 375 12.28 -0.34 1.29
N ALA A 376 11.22 0.46 1.12
CA ALA A 376 10.83 1.01 -0.17
C ALA A 376 10.42 2.48 -0.11
N GLY A 377 10.35 3.11 -1.26
CA GLY A 377 9.79 4.44 -1.42
C GLY A 377 9.61 4.83 -2.88
N THR A 378 8.99 5.98 -3.10
CA THR A 378 8.76 6.54 -4.43
C THR A 378 9.53 7.85 -4.56
N ILE A 379 10.26 8.00 -5.65
CA ILE A 379 10.99 9.22 -6.02
C ILE A 379 10.10 10.02 -6.98
N ASP A 380 9.76 11.24 -6.60
CA ASP A 380 8.85 12.09 -7.38
C ASP A 380 9.46 12.42 -8.76
N LEU A 381 10.71 12.89 -8.81
CA LEU A 381 11.45 13.10 -10.05
C LEU A 381 12.94 12.84 -9.87
N LEU A 382 13.48 11.95 -10.67
CA LEU A 382 14.91 11.86 -10.95
C LEU A 382 15.18 12.44 -12.34
N ALA A 383 16.09 13.40 -12.42
CA ALA A 383 16.47 14.09 -13.67
C ALA A 383 17.95 13.91 -13.97
N LYS A 384 18.32 14.01 -15.24
CA LYS A 384 19.72 14.07 -15.70
C LYS A 384 20.22 15.51 -15.75
N SER A 385 21.52 15.68 -15.45
CA SER A 385 22.26 16.92 -15.65
C SER A 385 23.65 16.54 -16.17
N GLY A 386 23.75 16.36 -17.47
CA GLY A 386 24.88 15.70 -18.12
C GLY A 386 25.00 14.24 -17.68
N GLU A 387 26.14 13.83 -17.16
CA GLU A 387 26.37 12.46 -16.65
C GLU A 387 25.94 12.26 -15.19
N LYS A 388 25.38 13.28 -14.55
CA LYS A 388 24.96 13.25 -13.15
C LYS A 388 23.46 13.19 -13.01
N TYR A 389 23.02 12.71 -11.87
CA TYR A 389 21.60 12.68 -11.51
C TYR A 389 21.28 13.71 -10.44
N VAL A 390 20.10 14.31 -10.57
CA VAL A 390 19.53 15.27 -9.62
C VAL A 390 18.14 14.76 -9.19
N MET A 391 17.90 14.69 -7.91
CA MET A 391 16.63 14.26 -7.36
C MET A 391 15.82 15.47 -6.89
N TYR A 392 14.56 15.53 -7.29
CA TYR A 392 13.58 16.53 -6.85
C TYR A 392 12.45 15.84 -6.12
N ASP A 393 11.97 16.48 -5.06
CA ASP A 393 10.87 16.00 -4.23
C ASP A 393 9.89 17.15 -4.02
N TRP A 394 8.63 16.93 -4.44
CA TRP A 394 7.60 17.94 -4.43
C TRP A 394 6.94 18.04 -3.06
N LYS A 395 6.83 19.24 -2.53
CA LYS A 395 6.18 19.44 -1.22
C LYS A 395 5.16 20.56 -1.27
N ARG A 396 3.89 20.22 -0.96
CA ARG A 396 2.84 21.20 -0.71
C ARG A 396 2.80 21.48 0.78
N SER A 397 3.54 22.50 1.23
CA SER A 397 3.74 22.71 2.67
C SER A 397 4.06 24.15 3.04
N LEU A 398 3.43 24.63 4.13
CA LEU A 398 3.81 25.87 4.83
C LEU A 398 4.80 25.60 5.99
N LYS A 399 5.23 24.37 6.21
CA LYS A 399 6.05 23.96 7.37
C LYS A 399 7.54 23.77 7.05
N VAL A 400 7.98 24.16 5.86
CA VAL A 400 9.37 24.01 5.42
C VAL A 400 10.09 25.33 5.32
N VAL A 401 9.43 26.35 4.76
CA VAL A 401 10.02 27.68 4.58
C VAL A 401 9.19 28.77 5.22
N SER A 402 9.87 29.77 5.76
CA SER A 402 9.30 31.03 6.18
C SER A 402 9.84 32.14 5.25
N PRO A 403 9.00 32.69 4.35
CA PRO A 403 9.39 33.81 3.51
C PRO A 403 9.70 35.07 4.33
N SER A 404 10.66 35.84 3.89
CA SER A 404 11.00 37.13 4.42
C SER A 404 10.61 38.26 3.45
N SER A 405 10.33 39.44 3.97
CA SER A 405 9.91 40.61 3.18
C SER A 405 10.93 41.10 2.13
N ASN A 406 12.21 40.71 2.29
CA ASN A 406 13.29 41.04 1.36
C ASN A 406 13.49 39.99 0.26
N GLY A 407 12.54 39.05 0.07
CA GLY A 407 12.63 38.00 -0.92
C GLY A 407 13.52 36.80 -0.52
N LEU A 408 14.11 36.82 0.67
CA LEU A 408 14.82 35.70 1.26
C LEU A 408 13.83 34.73 1.94
N TYR A 409 14.32 33.59 2.41
CA TYR A 409 13.56 32.69 3.24
C TYR A 409 14.45 32.03 4.29
N SER A 410 13.86 31.55 5.35
CA SER A 410 14.51 30.70 6.34
C SER A 410 13.84 29.32 6.36
N ILE A 411 14.61 28.29 6.77
CA ILE A 411 14.08 26.95 7.01
C ILE A 411 13.36 26.96 8.35
N GLN A 412 12.15 26.39 8.38
CA GLN A 412 11.39 26.28 9.63
C GLN A 412 11.88 25.08 10.45
N GLY A 413 12.31 25.38 11.69
CA GLY A 413 12.53 24.38 12.72
C GLY A 413 11.24 24.07 13.49
N ASN A 414 11.25 23.03 14.29
CA ASN A 414 10.15 22.67 15.19
C ASN A 414 10.31 23.33 16.58
N GLY A 415 11.51 23.45 17.09
CA GLY A 415 11.83 24.08 18.37
C GLY A 415 11.31 23.35 19.63
N PHE A 416 10.52 22.26 19.49
CA PHE A 416 9.83 21.61 20.60
C PHE A 416 10.26 20.14 20.81
N ALA A 417 10.85 19.49 19.83
CA ALA A 417 11.27 18.11 19.91
C ALA A 417 12.45 17.85 18.96
N SER A 418 13.28 16.89 19.33
CA SER A 418 14.40 16.42 18.53
C SER A 418 14.26 14.92 18.21
N GLY A 419 15.10 14.43 17.32
CA GLY A 419 15.21 13.00 17.05
C GLY A 419 15.56 12.19 18.30
N LEU A 420 15.30 10.90 18.25
CA LEU A 420 15.57 9.94 19.33
C LEU A 420 17.01 9.44 19.27
N GLY A 421 17.56 9.03 20.42
CA GLY A 421 18.85 8.38 20.52
C GLY A 421 19.97 9.15 19.82
N LYS A 422 20.64 8.52 18.88
CA LYS A 422 21.78 9.10 18.14
C LYS A 422 21.39 10.22 17.14
N LEU A 423 20.09 10.37 16.84
CA LEU A 423 19.57 11.44 16.00
C LEU A 423 19.10 12.67 16.80
N SER A 424 19.38 12.75 18.10
CA SER A 424 18.94 13.84 18.97
C SER A 424 19.48 15.24 18.58
N HIS A 425 20.50 15.30 17.73
CA HIS A 425 21.02 16.54 17.16
C HIS A 425 20.15 17.12 16.05
N LEU A 426 19.22 16.32 15.50
CA LEU A 426 18.27 16.78 14.49
C LEU A 426 16.98 17.26 15.14
N ASP A 427 16.54 18.43 14.75
CA ASP A 427 15.21 18.95 15.10
C ASP A 427 14.11 18.09 14.46
N ASN A 428 13.02 17.78 15.20
CA ASN A 428 11.85 17.04 14.69
C ASN A 428 11.00 17.94 13.79
N SER A 429 11.55 18.37 12.67
CA SER A 429 10.92 19.24 11.69
C SER A 429 10.60 18.52 10.38
N SER A 430 9.58 19.01 9.67
CA SER A 430 9.25 18.49 8.35
C SER A 430 10.45 18.53 7.40
N TYR A 431 11.28 19.57 7.48
CA TYR A 431 12.48 19.69 6.68
C TYR A 431 13.46 18.53 6.91
N ASN A 432 13.79 18.23 8.16
CA ASN A 432 14.72 17.15 8.47
C ASN A 432 14.16 15.78 8.06
N HIS A 433 12.87 15.54 8.23
CA HIS A 433 12.23 14.30 7.76
C HIS A 433 12.36 14.15 6.24
N TYR A 434 12.12 15.20 5.46
CA TYR A 434 12.25 15.17 4.01
C TYR A 434 13.72 15.03 3.57
N CYS A 435 14.65 15.68 4.27
CA CYS A 435 16.08 15.52 4.00
C CYS A 435 16.54 14.08 4.22
N LEU A 436 16.12 13.44 5.33
CA LEU A 436 16.43 12.05 5.60
C LEU A 436 15.80 11.12 4.55
N GLN A 437 14.56 11.38 4.14
CA GLN A 437 13.86 10.60 3.11
C GLN A 437 14.65 10.60 1.79
N GLN A 438 15.05 11.76 1.30
CA GLN A 438 15.84 11.84 0.06
C GLN A 438 17.23 11.21 0.20
N ASN A 439 17.89 11.35 1.36
CA ASN A 439 19.17 10.70 1.62
C ASN A 439 19.05 9.18 1.67
N LEU A 440 17.95 8.65 2.21
CA LEU A 440 17.67 7.21 2.18
C LEU A 440 17.45 6.73 0.74
N TYR A 441 16.69 7.47 -0.07
CA TYR A 441 16.52 7.18 -1.50
C TYR A 441 17.84 7.24 -2.27
N ARG A 442 18.68 8.24 -2.01
CA ARG A 442 20.03 8.34 -2.58
C ARG A 442 20.87 7.10 -2.23
N ARG A 443 20.81 6.64 -0.98
CA ARG A 443 21.51 5.42 -0.52
C ARG A 443 21.00 4.19 -1.27
N ILE A 444 19.69 4.01 -1.43
CA ILE A 444 19.07 2.90 -2.17
C ILE A 444 19.51 2.95 -3.64
N LEU A 445 19.40 4.09 -4.32
CA LEU A 445 19.81 4.26 -5.71
C LEU A 445 21.28 3.88 -5.92
N LYS A 446 22.17 4.35 -5.04
CA LYS A 446 23.59 4.05 -5.14
C LYS A 446 23.89 2.57 -4.92
N SER A 447 23.30 1.96 -3.90
CA SER A 447 23.62 0.58 -3.50
C SER A 447 22.93 -0.47 -4.36
N ARG A 448 21.70 -0.22 -4.86
CA ARG A 448 20.86 -1.21 -5.54
C ARG A 448 20.67 -0.97 -7.02
N TYR A 449 20.73 0.29 -7.45
CA TYR A 449 20.50 0.69 -8.84
C TYR A 449 21.77 1.20 -9.55
N ARG A 450 22.89 1.34 -8.82
CA ARG A 450 24.17 1.89 -9.32
C ARG A 450 24.07 3.31 -9.88
N ILE A 451 23.11 4.08 -9.35
CA ILE A 451 22.87 5.48 -9.71
C ILE A 451 23.43 6.36 -8.59
N ASP A 452 24.37 7.26 -8.95
CA ASP A 452 24.94 8.24 -8.01
C ASP A 452 24.24 9.60 -8.19
N VAL A 453 23.46 9.99 -7.18
CA VAL A 453 22.73 11.26 -7.13
C VAL A 453 23.66 12.34 -6.62
N ALA A 454 23.98 13.31 -7.49
CA ALA A 454 24.90 14.39 -7.17
C ALA A 454 24.26 15.47 -6.28
N GLN A 455 23.00 15.82 -6.57
CA GLN A 455 22.25 16.87 -5.88
C GLN A 455 20.82 16.41 -5.59
N MET A 456 20.27 16.92 -4.52
CA MET A 456 18.90 16.68 -4.07
C MET A 456 18.24 17.99 -3.68
N PHE A 457 16.98 18.17 -4.04
CA PHE A 457 16.23 19.38 -3.78
C PHE A 457 14.81 19.06 -3.30
N LEU A 458 14.33 19.83 -2.33
CA LEU A 458 12.91 19.98 -2.08
C LEU A 458 12.39 21.13 -2.94
N VAL A 459 11.32 20.93 -3.67
CA VAL A 459 10.62 21.98 -4.40
C VAL A 459 9.30 22.24 -3.68
N VAL A 460 9.23 23.35 -2.98
CA VAL A 460 8.09 23.66 -2.11
C VAL A 460 7.13 24.58 -2.83
N PHE A 461 5.90 24.12 -2.99
CA PHE A 461 4.77 24.84 -3.56
C PHE A 461 3.73 25.12 -2.48
N HIS A 462 3.05 26.23 -2.56
CA HIS A 462 1.84 26.48 -1.80
C HIS A 462 1.08 27.69 -2.35
N ARG A 463 -0.26 27.63 -2.30
CA ARG A 463 -1.12 28.72 -2.77
C ARG A 463 -0.86 30.07 -2.09
N ASP A 464 -0.37 30.06 -0.84
CA ASP A 464 -0.09 31.25 -0.05
C ASP A 464 1.33 31.80 -0.29
N TYR A 465 2.11 31.14 -1.14
CA TYR A 465 3.41 31.64 -1.57
C TYR A 465 3.29 32.40 -2.89
N ASP A 466 4.10 33.43 -3.06
CA ASP A 466 4.23 34.22 -4.30
C ASP A 466 5.00 33.47 -5.40
N ARG A 467 5.82 32.52 -5.01
CA ARG A 467 6.68 31.69 -5.88
C ARG A 467 6.94 30.32 -5.29
N TYR A 468 7.53 29.40 -6.07
CA TYR A 468 8.10 28.16 -5.52
C TYR A 468 9.40 28.45 -4.75
N TYR A 469 9.75 27.55 -3.84
CA TYR A 469 11.04 27.55 -3.16
C TYR A 469 11.82 26.30 -3.49
N LEU A 470 13.06 26.48 -3.99
CA LEU A 470 13.98 25.38 -4.27
C LEU A 470 15.01 25.31 -3.15
N ILE A 471 14.96 24.24 -2.38
CA ILE A 471 15.74 24.07 -1.16
C ILE A 471 16.73 22.94 -1.36
N PRO A 472 18.06 23.21 -1.30
CA PRO A 472 19.05 22.15 -1.40
C PRO A 472 18.98 21.24 -0.16
N VAL A 473 19.02 19.93 -0.39
CA VAL A 473 19.07 18.92 0.66
C VAL A 473 20.54 18.55 0.93
N PRO A 474 21.01 18.69 2.16
CA PRO A 474 22.38 18.30 2.52
C PRO A 474 22.56 16.78 2.47
N LYS A 475 23.78 16.32 2.27
CA LYS A 475 24.12 14.91 2.41
C LYS A 475 24.17 14.53 3.89
N MET A 476 23.43 13.50 4.26
CA MET A 476 23.22 13.01 5.64
C MET A 476 23.64 11.54 5.75
N ASP A 477 24.83 11.21 5.25
CA ASP A 477 25.32 9.81 5.20
C ASP A 477 25.44 9.17 6.60
N LYS A 478 25.86 9.95 7.59
CA LYS A 478 26.04 9.47 8.98
C LYS A 478 24.67 9.13 9.62
N GLU A 479 23.68 9.97 9.41
CA GLU A 479 22.33 9.79 9.92
C GLU A 479 21.66 8.58 9.29
N ILE A 480 21.82 8.40 7.97
CA ILE A 480 21.32 7.21 7.26
C ILE A 480 22.04 5.94 7.74
N ASP A 481 23.36 5.99 7.99
CA ASP A 481 24.07 4.84 8.56
C ASP A 481 23.57 4.48 9.98
N ILE A 482 23.17 5.47 10.79
CA ILE A 482 22.56 5.23 12.11
C ILE A 482 21.21 4.54 11.93
N ILE A 483 20.33 5.08 11.09
CA ILE A 483 19.01 4.52 10.81
C ILE A 483 19.12 3.06 10.34
N LEU A 484 19.97 2.78 9.34
CA LEU A 484 20.11 1.44 8.78
C LEU A 484 20.79 0.42 9.69
N LYS A 485 21.51 0.88 10.72
CA LYS A 485 22.11 -0.01 11.75
C LYS A 485 21.12 -0.39 12.86
N GLU A 486 20.09 0.40 13.06
CA GLU A 486 19.06 0.18 14.08
C GLU A 486 17.86 -0.61 13.54
N MET A 487 17.88 -0.97 12.25
CA MET A 487 16.94 -1.89 11.58
C MET A 487 17.45 -3.33 11.64
#